data_294fb0788366074953a9ad1457456676
#
_entry.id   294fb0788366074953a9ad1457456676
#
_cell.length_a   1.000
_cell.length_b   1.000
_cell.length_c   1.000
_cell.angle_alpha   90.00
_cell.angle_beta   90.00
_cell.angle_gamma   90.00
#
_symmetry.space_group_name_H-M   'P 1'
#
loop_
_entity.id
_entity.type
_entity.pdbx_description
1 polymer ?
#
loop_
_entity_poly.entity_id
_entity_poly.type
_entity_poly.pdbx_seq_one_letter_code
_entity_poly.pdbx_strand_id
1 'polypeptide(L)'
;RNYMRNEVLPKISARWPNYRKSISKYIDNHKASYEFLRKVSIQELKKILDGENINLVKLKKYDLEHQKILILSWLELKKCNLPNSQVLEEITKSFLNAKKSSQPKLIWGSKEKENYVCLRIKKGVLFAESNL
;
A
#
# COMPACT_ATOMS: atom_id res chain seq x y z
N ARG A 1 -27.30 -3.11 -2.31
CA ARG A 1 -26.99 -2.72 -3.70
C ARG A 1 -28.23 -2.20 -4.44
N ASN A 2 -29.37 -2.88 -4.37
CA ASN A 2 -30.62 -2.46 -5.03
C ASN A 2 -31.17 -1.14 -4.46
N TYR A 3 -31.14 -0.93 -3.16
CA TYR A 3 -31.58 0.32 -2.52
C TYR A 3 -30.83 1.55 -3.07
N MET A 4 -29.51 1.47 -3.17
CA MET A 4 -28.70 2.56 -3.74
C MET A 4 -29.12 2.87 -5.19
N ARG A 5 -29.33 1.85 -6.01
CA ARG A 5 -29.69 2.01 -7.42
C ARG A 5 -31.10 2.56 -7.62
N ASN A 6 -32.07 2.08 -6.84
CA ASN A 6 -33.48 2.35 -7.08
C ASN A 6 -34.00 3.56 -6.30
N GLU A 7 -33.41 3.86 -5.11
CA GLU A 7 -33.91 4.92 -4.24
C GLU A 7 -32.96 6.12 -4.14
N VAL A 8 -31.66 5.88 -3.97
CA VAL A 8 -30.70 6.94 -3.64
C VAL A 8 -30.21 7.64 -4.92
N LEU A 9 -29.72 6.88 -5.90
CA LEU A 9 -29.15 7.45 -7.13
C LEU A 9 -30.16 8.28 -7.95
N PRO A 10 -31.46 7.92 -8.07
CA PRO A 10 -32.45 8.78 -8.73
C PRO A 10 -32.62 10.13 -8.07
N LYS A 11 -32.67 10.18 -6.71
CA LYS A 11 -32.78 11.42 -5.94
C LYS A 11 -31.55 12.32 -6.13
N ILE A 12 -30.35 11.72 -6.14
CA ILE A 12 -29.11 12.44 -6.44
C ILE A 12 -29.14 12.99 -7.86
N SER A 13 -29.54 12.18 -8.84
CA SER A 13 -29.61 12.58 -10.26
C SER A 13 -30.59 13.74 -10.47
N ALA A 14 -31.74 13.72 -9.79
CA ALA A 14 -32.74 14.78 -9.88
C ALA A 14 -32.20 16.12 -9.35
N ARG A 15 -31.45 16.10 -8.23
CA ARG A 15 -30.90 17.30 -7.60
C ARG A 15 -29.59 17.79 -8.26
N TRP A 16 -28.75 16.87 -8.72
CA TRP A 16 -27.45 17.15 -9.33
C TRP A 16 -27.28 16.37 -10.64
N PRO A 17 -27.88 16.81 -11.76
CA PRO A 17 -27.87 16.07 -13.02
C PRO A 17 -26.47 15.71 -13.53
N ASN A 18 -25.48 16.55 -13.22
CA ASN A 18 -24.08 16.39 -13.67
C ASN A 18 -23.18 15.63 -12.70
N TYR A 19 -23.73 15.07 -11.58
CA TYR A 19 -22.90 14.44 -10.56
C TYR A 19 -21.99 13.33 -11.09
N ARG A 20 -22.48 12.53 -12.04
CA ARG A 20 -21.68 11.45 -12.66
C ARG A 20 -20.46 12.00 -13.39
N LYS A 21 -20.63 13.08 -14.16
CA LYS A 21 -19.52 13.73 -14.87
C LYS A 21 -18.50 14.32 -13.92
N SER A 22 -18.96 14.94 -12.83
CA SER A 22 -18.10 15.48 -11.79
C SER A 22 -17.31 14.40 -11.07
N ILE A 23 -17.94 13.28 -10.69
CA ILE A 23 -17.26 12.14 -10.07
C ILE A 23 -16.27 11.52 -11.03
N SER A 24 -16.64 11.32 -12.32
CA SER A 24 -15.73 10.76 -13.33
C SER A 24 -14.47 11.63 -13.47
N LYS A 25 -14.65 12.94 -13.62
CA LYS A 25 -13.53 13.89 -13.70
C LYS A 25 -12.63 13.85 -12.45
N TYR A 26 -13.24 13.74 -11.27
CA TYR A 26 -12.50 13.59 -10.02
C TYR A 26 -11.66 12.30 -10.01
N ILE A 27 -12.26 11.17 -10.42
CA ILE A 27 -11.55 9.88 -10.53
C ILE A 27 -10.38 9.97 -11.52
N ASP A 28 -10.58 10.59 -12.68
CA ASP A 28 -9.54 10.72 -13.70
C ASP A 28 -8.36 11.59 -13.22
N ASN A 29 -8.65 12.68 -12.52
CA ASN A 29 -7.62 13.51 -11.90
C ASN A 29 -6.85 12.75 -10.82
N HIS A 30 -7.54 11.96 -9.99
CA HIS A 30 -6.88 11.13 -8.98
C HIS A 30 -6.01 10.03 -9.60
N LYS A 31 -6.44 9.40 -10.69
CA LYS A 31 -5.62 8.41 -11.40
C LYS A 31 -4.31 9.03 -11.91
N ALA A 32 -4.38 10.19 -12.55
CA ALA A 32 -3.19 10.88 -13.05
C ALA A 32 -2.21 11.23 -11.91
N SER A 33 -2.73 11.74 -10.80
CA SER A 33 -1.92 12.05 -9.61
C SER A 33 -1.29 10.80 -9.00
N TYR A 34 -2.05 9.71 -8.92
CA TYR A 34 -1.57 8.43 -8.41
C TYR A 34 -0.45 7.85 -9.29
N GLU A 35 -0.61 7.87 -10.61
CA GLU A 35 0.42 7.40 -11.53
C GLU A 35 1.70 8.23 -11.46
N PHE A 36 1.59 9.55 -11.31
CA PHE A 36 2.75 10.41 -11.10
C PHE A 36 3.45 10.06 -9.79
N LEU A 37 2.71 9.96 -8.69
CA LEU A 37 3.26 9.58 -7.38
C LEU A 37 3.94 8.21 -7.43
N ARG A 38 3.35 7.24 -8.12
CA ARG A 38 3.91 5.91 -8.33
C ARG A 38 5.25 5.95 -9.07
N LYS A 39 5.36 6.75 -10.13
CA LYS A 39 6.62 6.92 -10.87
C LYS A 39 7.71 7.49 -9.98
N VAL A 40 7.40 8.53 -9.21
CA VAL A 40 8.34 9.13 -8.26
C VAL A 40 8.76 8.12 -7.18
N SER A 41 7.78 7.40 -6.62
CA SER A 41 8.04 6.38 -5.58
C SER A 41 8.95 5.26 -6.07
N ILE A 42 8.81 4.82 -7.33
CA ILE A 42 9.68 3.79 -7.92
C ILE A 42 11.12 4.32 -8.07
N GLN A 43 11.30 5.60 -8.42
CA GLN A 43 12.64 6.20 -8.50
C GLN A 43 13.30 6.28 -7.12
N GLU A 44 12.56 6.71 -6.10
CA GLU A 44 13.06 6.76 -4.72
C GLU A 44 13.32 5.36 -4.17
N LEU A 45 12.46 4.39 -4.49
CA LEU A 45 12.60 3.01 -4.07
C LEU A 45 13.94 2.40 -4.55
N LYS A 46 14.35 2.67 -5.80
CA LYS A 46 15.63 2.20 -6.33
C LYS A 46 16.83 2.61 -5.48
N LYS A 47 16.78 3.75 -4.80
CA LYS A 47 17.85 4.25 -3.92
C LYS A 47 17.99 3.48 -2.62
N ILE A 48 16.91 2.87 -2.17
CA ILE A 48 16.84 2.16 -0.88
C ILE A 48 16.84 0.64 -1.01
N LEU A 49 16.73 0.11 -2.22
CA LEU A 49 16.80 -1.33 -2.44
C LEU A 49 18.23 -1.85 -2.21
N ASP A 50 18.28 -3.09 -1.73
CA ASP A 50 19.45 -3.96 -1.67
C ASP A 50 19.04 -5.28 -2.37
N GLY A 51 19.42 -5.40 -3.66
CA GLY A 51 18.82 -6.37 -4.57
C GLY A 51 17.31 -6.09 -4.74
N GLU A 52 16.47 -7.07 -4.45
CA GLU A 52 15.01 -6.95 -4.52
C GLU A 52 14.35 -6.53 -3.19
N ASN A 53 15.12 -6.29 -2.15
CA ASN A 53 14.63 -6.07 -0.81
C ASN A 53 14.96 -4.67 -0.30
N ILE A 54 14.23 -4.18 0.71
CA ILE A 54 14.44 -2.84 1.22
C ILE A 54 15.53 -2.82 2.30
N ASN A 55 16.51 -1.94 2.13
CA ASN A 55 17.48 -1.62 3.18
C ASN A 55 16.83 -0.71 4.23
N LEU A 56 16.71 -1.19 5.47
CA LEU A 56 16.03 -0.49 6.55
C LEU A 56 16.73 0.79 6.99
N VAL A 57 18.06 0.84 6.94
CA VAL A 57 18.83 2.04 7.33
C VAL A 57 18.52 3.17 6.35
N LYS A 58 18.40 2.85 5.07
CA LYS A 58 18.03 3.84 4.04
C LYS A 58 16.56 4.23 4.14
N LEU A 59 15.63 3.27 4.34
CA LEU A 59 14.20 3.52 4.49
C LEU A 59 13.91 4.45 5.69
N LYS A 60 14.59 4.25 6.81
CA LYS A 60 14.39 5.06 8.03
C LYS A 60 14.84 6.51 7.92
N LYS A 61 15.48 6.92 6.83
CA LYS A 61 15.78 8.33 6.57
C LYS A 61 14.57 9.13 6.09
N TYR A 62 13.51 8.47 5.67
CA TYR A 62 12.26 9.07 5.23
C TYR A 62 11.29 9.20 6.41
N ASP A 63 10.38 10.18 6.34
CA ASP A 63 9.28 10.31 7.28
C ASP A 63 8.28 9.14 7.17
N LEU A 64 7.38 9.01 8.14
CA LEU A 64 6.47 7.86 8.23
C LEU A 64 5.55 7.72 7.02
N GLU A 65 5.03 8.82 6.48
CA GLU A 65 4.14 8.78 5.32
C GLU A 65 4.89 8.37 4.04
N HIS A 66 6.11 8.86 3.87
CA HIS A 66 7.00 8.44 2.80
C HIS A 66 7.35 6.95 2.91
N GLN A 67 7.67 6.46 4.12
CA GLN A 67 7.95 5.04 4.36
C GLN A 67 6.76 4.16 3.94
N LYS A 68 5.52 4.56 4.27
CA LYS A 68 4.29 3.86 3.86
C LYS A 68 4.19 3.75 2.34
N ILE A 69 4.40 4.87 1.63
CA ILE A 69 4.33 4.92 0.17
C ILE A 69 5.39 4.01 -0.47
N LEU A 70 6.63 4.07 0.02
CA LEU A 70 7.73 3.25 -0.49
C LEU A 70 7.49 1.75 -0.26
N ILE A 71 6.97 1.38 0.91
CA ILE A 71 6.63 -0.01 1.23
C ILE A 71 5.50 -0.51 0.32
N LEU A 72 4.43 0.27 0.13
CA LEU A 72 3.33 -0.10 -0.77
C LEU A 72 3.83 -0.27 -2.21
N SER A 73 4.61 0.68 -2.73
CA SER A 73 5.17 0.61 -4.08
C SER A 73 6.08 -0.61 -4.26
N TRP A 74 6.86 -0.97 -3.23
CA TRP A 74 7.70 -2.16 -3.25
C TRP A 74 6.90 -3.46 -3.25
N LEU A 75 5.84 -3.54 -2.44
CA LEU A 75 4.94 -4.69 -2.41
C LEU A 75 4.19 -4.87 -3.74
N GLU A 76 3.77 -3.76 -4.38
CA GLU A 76 3.19 -3.79 -5.72
C GLU A 76 4.16 -4.34 -6.76
N LEU A 77 5.43 -3.89 -6.75
CA LEU A 77 6.46 -4.39 -7.67
C LEU A 77 6.71 -5.89 -7.48
N LYS A 78 6.65 -6.37 -6.24
CA LYS A 78 6.75 -7.79 -5.91
C LYS A 78 5.45 -8.57 -6.18
N LYS A 79 4.41 -7.91 -6.67
CA LYS A 79 3.07 -8.50 -6.87
C LYS A 79 2.47 -9.11 -5.61
N CYS A 80 2.85 -8.61 -4.44
CA CYS A 80 2.30 -9.04 -3.17
C CYS A 80 0.94 -8.37 -2.91
N ASN A 81 0.06 -9.05 -2.15
CA ASN A 81 -1.15 -8.41 -1.65
C ASN A 81 -0.83 -7.24 -0.73
N LEU A 82 -1.48 -6.11 -0.99
CA LEU A 82 -1.25 -4.91 -0.19
C LEU A 82 -1.89 -5.05 1.20
N PRO A 83 -1.21 -4.56 2.24
CA PRO A 83 -1.77 -4.49 3.58
C PRO A 83 -2.91 -3.46 3.65
N ASN A 84 -3.85 -3.67 4.55
CA ASN A 84 -4.81 -2.63 4.91
C ASN A 84 -4.13 -1.52 5.73
N SER A 85 -4.84 -0.42 6.00
CA SER A 85 -4.29 0.73 6.72
C SER A 85 -3.78 0.38 8.13
N GLN A 86 -4.45 -0.51 8.85
CA GLN A 86 -4.04 -0.93 10.19
C GLN A 86 -2.73 -1.71 10.17
N VAL A 87 -2.61 -2.68 9.26
CA VAL A 87 -1.37 -3.45 9.07
C VAL A 87 -0.23 -2.56 8.58
N LEU A 88 -0.51 -1.60 7.70
CA LEU A 88 0.51 -0.66 7.22
C LEU A 88 1.03 0.25 8.35
N GLU A 89 0.15 0.69 9.25
CA GLU A 89 0.55 1.41 10.46
C GLU A 89 1.38 0.55 11.41
N GLU A 90 0.99 -0.70 11.62
CA GLU A 90 1.77 -1.65 12.43
C GLU A 90 3.17 -1.85 11.85
N ILE A 91 3.27 -2.00 10.52
CA ILE A 91 4.58 -2.11 9.85
C ILE A 91 5.45 -0.90 10.20
N THR A 92 4.97 0.30 9.99
CA THR A 92 5.79 1.51 10.11
C THR A 92 6.06 1.93 11.56
N LYS A 93 5.11 1.78 12.46
CA LYS A 93 5.23 2.22 13.85
C LYS A 93 5.92 1.20 14.76
N SER A 94 5.62 -0.10 14.58
CA SER A 94 6.05 -1.15 15.50
C SER A 94 7.06 -2.11 14.88
N PHE A 95 6.70 -2.71 13.75
CA PHE A 95 7.47 -3.79 13.14
C PHE A 95 8.86 -3.34 12.68
N LEU A 96 8.99 -2.21 11.99
CA LEU A 96 10.29 -1.67 11.55
C LEU A 96 11.18 -1.24 12.73
N ASN A 97 10.61 -1.01 13.90
CA ASN A 97 11.30 -0.57 15.11
C ASN A 97 11.55 -1.72 16.11
N ALA A 98 11.18 -2.95 15.76
CA ALA A 98 11.43 -4.11 16.60
C ALA A 98 12.93 -4.31 16.88
N LYS A 99 13.26 -4.82 18.06
CA LYS A 99 14.65 -5.08 18.47
C LYS A 99 15.31 -6.06 17.50
N LYS A 100 16.57 -5.80 17.14
CA LYS A 100 17.36 -6.62 16.19
C LYS A 100 17.45 -8.11 16.58
N SER A 101 17.32 -8.43 17.86
CA SER A 101 17.41 -9.80 18.39
C SER A 101 16.14 -10.63 18.16
N SER A 102 14.98 -10.01 17.84
CA SER A 102 13.67 -10.69 17.83
C SER A 102 13.30 -11.35 16.51
N GLN A 103 14.05 -11.12 15.42
CA GLN A 103 13.69 -11.60 14.08
C GLN A 103 12.19 -11.42 13.78
N PRO A 104 11.67 -10.19 13.79
CA PRO A 104 10.24 -9.95 13.74
C PRO A 104 9.64 -10.50 12.43
N LYS A 105 8.44 -11.07 12.56
CA LYS A 105 7.66 -11.62 11.46
C LYS A 105 6.24 -11.07 11.54
N LEU A 106 5.74 -10.51 10.43
CA LEU A 106 4.39 -10.02 10.30
C LEU A 106 3.72 -10.69 9.11
N ILE A 107 2.49 -11.16 9.30
CA ILE A 107 1.74 -11.88 8.26
C ILE A 107 0.36 -11.24 8.13
N TRP A 108 -0.08 -11.01 6.89
CA TRP A 108 -1.45 -10.64 6.57
C TRP A 108 -1.99 -11.40 5.37
N GLY A 109 -3.31 -11.37 5.16
CA GLY A 109 -4.00 -12.17 4.16
C GLY A 109 -4.53 -13.48 4.73
N SER A 110 -5.02 -14.37 3.89
CA SER A 110 -5.61 -15.65 4.28
C SER A 110 -4.68 -16.81 3.95
N LYS A 111 -4.25 -17.53 4.97
CA LYS A 111 -3.47 -18.77 4.79
C LYS A 111 -4.29 -19.89 4.14
N GLU A 112 -5.60 -19.94 4.43
CA GLU A 112 -6.52 -20.95 3.87
C GLU A 112 -6.74 -20.78 2.37
N LYS A 113 -6.59 -19.55 1.84
CA LYS A 113 -6.72 -19.24 0.42
C LYS A 113 -5.37 -19.16 -0.30
N GLU A 114 -4.29 -19.61 0.35
CA GLU A 114 -2.91 -19.50 -0.16
C GLU A 114 -2.51 -18.08 -0.61
N ASN A 115 -3.17 -17.07 -0.03
CA ASN A 115 -3.06 -15.68 -0.43
C ASN A 115 -2.62 -14.84 0.78
N TYR A 116 -1.40 -15.06 1.25
CA TYR A 116 -0.83 -14.31 2.35
C TYR A 116 0.55 -13.75 2.00
N VAL A 117 0.89 -12.68 2.69
CA VAL A 117 2.22 -12.06 2.62
C VAL A 117 2.87 -12.14 3.98
N CYS A 118 4.14 -12.51 3.98
CA CYS A 118 4.97 -12.58 5.18
C CYS A 118 6.11 -11.58 5.07
N LEU A 119 6.13 -10.57 5.95
CA LEU A 119 7.27 -9.68 6.13
C LEU A 119 8.22 -10.22 7.19
N ARG A 120 9.51 -10.10 6.92
CA ARG A 120 10.59 -10.44 7.85
C ARG A 120 11.69 -9.40 7.80
N ILE A 121 12.36 -9.19 8.92
CA ILE A 121 13.58 -8.40 8.99
C ILE A 121 14.75 -9.32 9.31
N LYS A 122 15.77 -9.30 8.45
CA LYS A 122 17.00 -10.06 8.65
C LYS A 122 18.21 -9.19 8.31
N LYS A 123 19.15 -9.04 9.23
CA LYS A 123 20.38 -8.26 9.05
C LYS A 123 20.17 -6.83 8.52
N GLY A 124 19.09 -6.15 8.97
CA GLY A 124 18.79 -4.78 8.54
C GLY A 124 18.16 -4.65 7.16
N VAL A 125 17.68 -5.75 6.59
CA VAL A 125 16.98 -5.81 5.32
C VAL A 125 15.55 -6.32 5.54
N LEU A 126 14.59 -5.70 4.88
CA LEU A 126 13.17 -6.08 4.88
C LEU A 126 12.88 -6.99 3.70
N PHE A 127 12.35 -8.16 3.98
CA PHE A 127 11.96 -9.18 3.02
C PHE A 127 10.45 -9.34 3.00
N ALA A 128 9.88 -9.52 1.81
CA ALA A 128 8.50 -9.95 1.62
C ALA A 128 8.46 -11.24 0.82
N GLU A 129 7.73 -12.21 1.35
CA GLU A 129 7.44 -13.49 0.70
C GLU A 129 5.93 -13.57 0.54
N SER A 130 5.44 -13.93 -0.64
CA SER A 130 4.03 -14.20 -0.90
C SER A 130 3.88 -15.61 -1.47
N ASN A 131 2.83 -16.31 -1.05
CA ASN A 131 2.33 -17.46 -1.80
C ASN A 131 1.24 -16.92 -2.74
N LEU A 132 1.62 -16.66 -3.97
CA LEU A 132 0.71 -16.45 -5.09
C LEU A 132 0.79 -17.66 -6.01
#